data_5c117f17d960f921060442cbcbdddc42
#
_entry.id   5c117f17d960f921060442cbcbdddc42
#
_cell.length_a   1.000
_cell.length_b   1.000
_cell.length_c   1.000
_cell.angle_alpha   90.00
_cell.angle_beta   90.00
_cell.angle_gamma   90.00
#
_symmetry.space_group_name_H-M   'P 1'
#
loop_
_entity.id
_entity.type
_entity.pdbx_description
1 polymer ?
#
loop_
_entity_poly.entity_id
_entity_poly.type
_entity_poly.pdbx_seq_one_letter_code
_entity_poly.pdbx_strand_id
1 'polypeptide(L)'
;MRLSHSLASLTVAVALVLSLPYEAMPHGRARAKRPTAPSLFGAECRTTVRGSHVVAYCHNPYVDPDRVTLHIECARWWDLDTDGDPVDTGPAMTVRLSGRCWKEVGSVWISHQKAD
;
A
#
# COMPACT_ATOMS: atom_id res chain seq x y z
N MET A 1 -33.93 31.71 -54.13
CA MET A 1 -32.96 32.22 -53.85
C MET A 1 -32.64 32.47 -52.53
N ARG A 2 -33.14 32.03 -51.65
CA ARG A 2 -32.90 32.27 -50.38
C ARG A 2 -32.37 31.14 -49.66
N LEU A 3 -31.92 30.14 -50.20
CA LEU A 3 -31.55 29.00 -49.48
C LEU A 3 -30.14 29.00 -49.01
N SER A 4 -29.35 29.83 -49.51
CA SER A 4 -27.99 29.70 -49.18
C SER A 4 -27.61 30.15 -47.82
N HIS A 5 -28.46 30.84 -47.19
CA HIS A 5 -28.04 31.34 -45.94
C HIS A 5 -28.02 30.34 -44.82
N SER A 6 -28.77 29.35 -44.93
CA SER A 6 -28.87 28.48 -43.84
C SER A 6 -27.71 27.54 -43.73
N LEU A 7 -27.07 27.31 -44.81
CA LEU A 7 -26.03 26.32 -44.72
C LEU A 7 -24.80 26.78 -43.99
N ALA A 8 -24.57 28.01 -44.02
CA ALA A 8 -23.39 28.49 -43.41
C ALA A 8 -23.38 28.34 -41.92
N SER A 9 -24.52 28.47 -41.36
CA SER A 9 -24.54 28.43 -39.95
C SER A 9 -24.30 27.06 -39.41
N LEU A 10 -24.63 26.09 -40.14
CA LEU A 10 -24.46 24.79 -39.64
C LEU A 10 -23.03 24.39 -39.54
N THR A 11 -22.27 24.82 -40.47
CA THR A 11 -20.91 24.39 -40.45
C THR A 11 -20.14 24.98 -39.27
N VAL A 12 -20.52 26.14 -38.88
CA VAL A 12 -19.85 26.74 -37.79
C VAL A 12 -20.11 25.97 -36.49
N ALA A 13 -21.30 25.56 -36.35
CA ALA A 13 -21.65 24.85 -35.14
C ALA A 13 -20.86 23.56 -35.02
N VAL A 14 -20.70 22.93 -36.11
CA VAL A 14 -19.99 21.66 -36.04
C VAL A 14 -18.55 21.89 -35.69
N ALA A 15 -17.97 22.92 -36.19
CA ALA A 15 -16.61 23.16 -35.89
C ALA A 15 -16.38 23.40 -34.42
N LEU A 16 -17.30 24.08 -33.82
CA LEU A 16 -17.17 24.34 -32.43
C LEU A 16 -17.18 23.08 -31.60
N VAL A 17 -18.01 22.20 -31.95
CA VAL A 17 -18.13 21.01 -31.21
C VAL A 17 -16.87 20.21 -31.31
N LEU A 18 -16.27 20.20 -32.44
CA LEU A 18 -15.10 19.43 -32.55
C LEU A 18 -13.96 19.98 -31.78
N SER A 19 -13.88 21.21 -31.67
CA SER A 19 -12.74 21.70 -31.01
C SER A 19 -12.74 21.54 -29.54
N LEU A 20 -13.87 21.40 -28.97
CA LEU A 20 -13.89 21.29 -27.64
C LEU A 20 -13.33 20.17 -27.03
N PRO A 21 -13.63 19.18 -27.26
CA PRO A 21 -13.35 18.11 -26.58
C PRO A 21 -12.07 17.84 -26.15
N TYR A 22 -11.34 17.54 -26.58
CA TYR A 22 -10.40 16.86 -26.14
C TYR A 22 -9.42 17.40 -25.30
N GLU A 23 -9.24 18.54 -25.33
CA GLU A 23 -8.27 18.95 -24.56
C GLU A 23 -8.54 18.80 -23.25
N ALA A 24 -9.63 18.79 -22.96
CA ALA A 24 -10.01 18.71 -21.67
C ALA A 24 -9.52 17.51 -21.18
N MET A 25 -9.24 16.72 -21.88
CA MET A 25 -8.99 15.59 -21.43
C MET A 25 -8.08 15.43 -20.63
N PRO A 26 -8.15 15.00 -19.96
CA PRO A 26 -7.56 14.64 -18.97
C PRO A 26 -6.35 14.14 -19.02
N HIS A 27 -6.14 13.80 -19.84
CA HIS A 27 -5.02 13.24 -19.92
C HIS A 27 -4.08 13.77 -19.05
N GLY A 28 -3.96 14.85 -18.99
CA GLY A 28 -2.96 15.31 -18.26
C GLY A 28 -2.94 14.85 -16.94
N ARG A 29 -4.02 14.79 -16.39
CA ARG A 29 -4.03 14.52 -15.10
C ARG A 29 -3.64 13.24 -14.84
N ALA A 30 -3.87 12.42 -15.54
CA ALA A 30 -3.59 11.11 -15.21
C ALA A 30 -2.15 11.03 -14.95
N ARG A 31 -1.36 11.72 -15.62
CA ARG A 31 -0.11 11.54 -15.35
C ARG A 31 0.38 12.23 -14.27
N ALA A 32 -0.18 13.19 -13.92
CA ALA A 32 0.24 13.89 -12.82
C ALA A 32 0.38 12.96 -11.70
N LYS A 33 -0.38 11.94 -11.68
CA LYS A 33 -0.30 11.11 -10.65
C LYS A 33 0.61 10.03 -10.88
N ARG A 34 1.67 10.13 -11.46
CA ARG A 34 2.53 9.09 -11.63
C ARG A 34 2.79 8.38 -10.37
N PRO A 35 2.75 7.13 -10.30
CA PRO A 35 2.98 6.36 -9.11
C PRO A 35 4.41 6.54 -8.66
N THR A 36 4.62 6.60 -7.39
CA THR A 36 5.94 6.71 -6.88
C THR A 36 6.60 5.38 -7.00
N ALA A 37 7.86 5.35 -7.12
CA ALA A 37 8.59 4.09 -7.19
C ALA A 37 8.39 3.34 -5.89
N PRO A 38 8.31 2.05 -5.94
CA PRO A 38 8.11 1.26 -4.75
C PRO A 38 9.28 1.41 -3.82
N SER A 39 9.03 1.34 -2.56
CA SER A 39 10.07 1.42 -1.58
C SER A 39 10.94 0.19 -1.66
N LEU A 40 12.25 0.38 -1.60
CA LEU A 40 13.17 -0.74 -1.61
C LEU A 40 13.59 -1.08 -0.21
N PHE A 41 12.68 -1.01 0.71
CA PHE A 41 12.94 -1.26 2.10
C PHE A 41 11.73 -1.96 2.72
N GLY A 42 12.01 -2.82 3.67
CA GLY A 42 10.97 -3.47 4.46
C GLY A 42 10.84 -4.95 4.17
N ALA A 43 11.10 -5.77 5.13
CA ALA A 43 10.97 -7.21 5.00
C ALA A 43 9.52 -7.58 4.73
N GLU A 44 9.32 -8.66 4.03
CA GLU A 44 7.99 -9.18 3.78
C GLU A 44 7.69 -10.19 4.83
N CYS A 45 6.61 -10.01 5.56
CA CYS A 45 6.29 -10.84 6.70
C CYS A 45 4.97 -11.58 6.54
N ARG A 46 4.90 -12.80 7.07
CA ARG A 46 3.69 -13.57 7.10
C ARG A 46 3.43 -13.97 8.52
N THR A 47 2.24 -13.74 9.00
CA THR A 47 1.88 -14.09 10.36
C THR A 47 0.85 -15.20 10.38
N THR A 48 0.95 -16.10 11.34
CA THR A 48 0.00 -17.17 11.54
C THR A 48 -0.41 -17.17 13.00
N VAL A 49 -1.71 -17.23 13.24
CA VAL A 49 -2.26 -17.27 14.57
C VAL A 49 -2.86 -18.65 14.79
N ARG A 50 -2.46 -19.33 15.89
CA ARG A 50 -3.03 -20.59 16.25
C ARG A 50 -3.41 -20.52 17.70
N GLY A 51 -4.69 -20.36 17.97
CA GLY A 51 -5.17 -20.20 19.34
C GLY A 51 -4.60 -18.95 19.97
N SER A 52 -3.79 -19.10 20.98
CA SER A 52 -3.18 -17.97 21.65
C SER A 52 -1.76 -17.70 21.18
N HIS A 53 -1.25 -18.47 20.23
CA HIS A 53 0.11 -18.33 19.76
C HIS A 53 0.19 -17.63 18.40
N VAL A 54 1.23 -16.85 18.23
CA VAL A 54 1.47 -16.15 16.99
C VAL A 54 2.89 -16.45 16.53
N VAL A 55 3.06 -16.74 15.26
CA VAL A 55 4.36 -16.92 14.67
C VAL A 55 4.41 -16.07 13.42
N ALA A 56 5.51 -15.37 13.20
CA ALA A 56 5.70 -14.58 12.02
C ALA A 56 7.05 -14.93 11.39
N TYR A 57 7.08 -14.97 10.07
CA TYR A 57 8.33 -15.14 9.35
C TYR A 57 8.49 -13.91 8.47
N CYS A 58 9.64 -13.25 8.58
CA CYS A 58 9.95 -12.06 7.82
C CYS A 58 11.17 -12.30 6.97
N HIS A 59 11.05 -12.06 5.67
CA HIS A 59 12.16 -12.24 4.75
C HIS A 59 12.49 -10.89 4.12
N ASN A 60 13.75 -10.50 4.16
CA ASN A 60 14.19 -9.22 3.62
C ASN A 60 14.83 -9.42 2.25
N PRO A 61 14.14 -9.04 1.17
CA PRO A 61 14.69 -9.17 -0.17
C PRO A 61 15.56 -8.00 -0.57
N TYR A 62 15.70 -7.01 0.29
CA TYR A 62 16.39 -5.77 -0.05
C TYR A 62 17.77 -5.69 0.59
N VAL A 63 18.56 -4.71 0.17
CA VAL A 63 19.90 -4.56 0.71
C VAL A 63 19.92 -3.83 2.02
N ASP A 64 18.92 -3.01 2.30
CA ASP A 64 18.90 -2.29 3.56
C ASP A 64 18.34 -3.18 4.67
N PRO A 65 19.05 -3.34 5.76
CA PRO A 65 18.54 -4.16 6.85
C PRO A 65 17.29 -3.57 7.47
N ASP A 66 16.38 -4.42 7.86
CA ASP A 66 15.12 -4.03 8.46
C ASP A 66 15.09 -4.56 9.90
N ARG A 67 14.73 -3.72 10.85
CA ARG A 67 14.53 -4.13 12.21
C ARG A 67 13.05 -4.36 12.40
N VAL A 68 12.65 -5.60 12.54
CA VAL A 68 11.24 -5.97 12.61
C VAL A 68 10.83 -6.27 14.04
N THR A 69 9.64 -5.89 14.41
CA THR A 69 9.11 -6.14 15.74
C THR A 69 7.68 -6.68 15.61
N LEU A 70 7.40 -7.76 16.30
CA LEU A 70 6.08 -8.37 16.31
C LEU A 70 5.26 -7.74 17.42
N HIS A 71 4.07 -7.26 17.08
CA HIS A 71 3.15 -6.66 18.06
C HIS A 71 1.88 -7.48 18.12
N ILE A 72 1.46 -7.84 19.32
CA ILE A 72 0.27 -8.65 19.52
C ILE A 72 -0.65 -7.95 20.51
N GLU A 73 -1.88 -7.73 20.09
CA GLU A 73 -2.90 -7.24 20.99
C GLU A 73 -3.83 -8.40 21.30
N CYS A 74 -4.03 -8.67 22.56
CA CYS A 74 -4.86 -9.79 22.97
C CYS A 74 -6.33 -9.39 23.01
N ALA A 75 -7.21 -10.34 22.78
CA ALA A 75 -8.64 -10.04 22.68
C ALA A 75 -9.26 -9.64 24.01
N ARG A 76 -8.82 -10.24 25.09
CA ARG A 76 -9.42 -9.96 26.40
C ARG A 76 -8.78 -8.74 27.01
N TRP A 77 -9.59 -7.86 27.60
CA TRP A 77 -9.09 -6.60 28.12
C TRP A 77 -8.07 -6.79 29.25
N TRP A 78 -8.11 -7.89 29.92
CA TRP A 78 -7.20 -8.16 31.02
C TRP A 78 -5.96 -8.93 30.59
N ASP A 79 -5.91 -9.37 29.36
CA ASP A 79 -4.79 -10.12 28.83
C ASP A 79 -3.66 -9.13 28.47
N LEU A 80 -2.44 -9.59 28.54
CA LEU A 80 -1.33 -8.70 28.35
C LEU A 80 -0.92 -8.64 26.90
N ASP A 81 -1.02 -7.46 26.32
CA ASP A 81 -0.52 -7.23 24.98
C ASP A 81 1.00 -7.32 25.03
N THR A 82 1.61 -7.81 23.99
CA THR A 82 3.05 -7.94 23.96
C THR A 82 3.64 -7.34 22.72
N ASP A 83 4.79 -6.71 22.92
CA ASP A 83 5.61 -6.26 21.84
C ASP A 83 6.89 -7.09 21.97
N GLY A 84 7.22 -7.79 20.93
CA GLY A 84 8.41 -8.64 20.98
C GLY A 84 9.68 -7.82 20.92
N ASP A 85 10.79 -8.49 21.03
CA ASP A 85 12.07 -7.82 20.89
C ASP A 85 12.31 -7.53 19.40
N PRO A 86 12.88 -6.38 19.08
CA PRO A 86 13.21 -6.10 17.70
C PRO A 86 14.29 -7.07 17.18
N VAL A 87 14.16 -7.47 15.95
CA VAL A 87 15.10 -8.39 15.34
C VAL A 87 15.60 -7.80 14.04
N ASP A 88 16.91 -7.72 13.88
CA ASP A 88 17.50 -7.19 12.66
C ASP A 88 17.48 -8.27 11.58
N THR A 89 16.94 -7.92 10.43
CA THR A 89 16.81 -8.82 9.31
C THR A 89 17.63 -8.26 8.16
N GLY A 90 18.81 -8.79 7.98
CA GLY A 90 19.72 -8.33 6.92
C GLY A 90 19.29 -8.80 5.54
N PRO A 91 20.06 -8.44 4.53
CA PRO A 91 19.70 -8.80 3.15
C PRO A 91 19.62 -10.31 2.99
N ALA A 92 18.59 -10.74 2.30
CA ALA A 92 18.31 -12.15 2.01
C ALA A 92 18.09 -13.01 3.26
N MET A 93 17.93 -12.41 4.41
CA MET A 93 17.70 -13.18 5.64
C MET A 93 16.22 -13.40 5.89
N THR A 94 15.93 -14.50 6.53
CA THR A 94 14.56 -14.78 7.01
C THR A 94 14.65 -14.99 8.52
N VAL A 95 13.82 -14.30 9.25
CA VAL A 95 13.80 -14.43 10.70
C VAL A 95 12.42 -14.87 11.16
N ARG A 96 12.37 -15.52 12.31
CA ARG A 96 11.13 -15.98 12.88
C ARG A 96 10.90 -15.22 14.16
N LEU A 97 9.69 -14.68 14.30
CA LEU A 97 9.30 -14.00 15.52
C LEU A 97 8.09 -14.76 16.10
N SER A 98 7.92 -14.76 17.38
CA SER A 98 6.78 -15.43 17.97
C SER A 98 6.39 -14.78 19.28
N GLY A 99 5.16 -15.00 19.67
CA GLY A 99 4.62 -14.50 20.92
C GLY A 99 3.30 -15.16 21.22
N ARG A 100 2.69 -14.78 22.30
CA ARG A 100 1.43 -15.39 22.66
C ARG A 100 0.63 -14.52 23.60
N CYS A 101 -0.66 -14.71 23.61
CA CYS A 101 -1.56 -14.20 24.62
C CYS A 101 -1.87 -15.33 25.60
N TRP A 102 -2.50 -15.02 26.71
CA TRP A 102 -2.97 -16.05 27.61
C TRP A 102 -4.22 -16.69 27.01
N LYS A 103 -5.01 -15.90 26.35
CA LYS A 103 -6.23 -16.38 25.72
C LYS A 103 -6.18 -16.04 24.24
N GLU A 104 -7.25 -15.55 23.67
CA GLU A 104 -7.32 -15.32 22.25
C GLU A 104 -6.53 -14.10 21.80
N VAL A 105 -5.99 -14.18 20.62
CA VAL A 105 -5.30 -13.08 20.01
C VAL A 105 -6.33 -12.17 19.35
N GLY A 106 -6.21 -10.87 19.54
CA GLY A 106 -7.12 -9.91 18.92
C GLY A 106 -6.57 -9.41 17.61
N SER A 107 -5.37 -8.88 17.59
CA SER A 107 -4.76 -8.41 16.37
C SER A 107 -3.26 -8.58 16.43
N VAL A 108 -2.61 -8.61 15.26
CA VAL A 108 -1.20 -8.81 15.14
C VAL A 108 -0.67 -7.95 14.02
N TRP A 109 0.45 -7.31 14.23
CA TRP A 109 1.11 -6.58 13.15
C TRP A 109 2.62 -6.54 13.38
N ILE A 110 3.34 -6.20 12.32
CA ILE A 110 4.77 -6.10 12.35
C ILE A 110 5.15 -4.66 12.08
N SER A 111 6.04 -4.10 12.87
CA SER A 111 6.59 -2.80 12.58
C SER A 111 7.98 -2.95 11.99
N HIS A 112 8.39 -1.98 11.18
CA HIS A 112 9.64 -1.97 10.46
C HIS A 112 10.42 -0.70 10.77
N GLN A 113 11.73 -0.83 10.90
CA GLN A 113 12.56 0.32 11.15
C GLN A 113 13.91 0.06 10.51
N LYS A 114 14.49 1.05 9.87
CA LYS A 114 15.80 0.85 9.30
C LYS A 114 16.80 0.58 10.39
N ALA A 115 17.58 -0.45 10.21
CA ALA A 115 18.58 -0.82 11.17
C ALA A 115 19.91 -0.24 10.71
N ASP A 116 20.51 0.60 11.48
CA ASP A 116 21.76 1.25 11.11
C ASP A 116 22.96 0.55 11.65
#